data_772437be4d48cbed1ea1ae344f1b7340
#
_entry.id   772437be4d48cbed1ea1ae344f1b7340
#
_cell.length_a   1.000
_cell.length_b   1.000
_cell.length_c   1.000
_cell.angle_alpha   90.00
_cell.angle_beta   90.00
_cell.angle_gamma   90.00
#
_symmetry.space_group_name_H-M   'P 1'
#
loop_
_entity.id
_entity.type
_entity.pdbx_description
1 polymer ?
#
loop_
_entity_poly.entity_id
_entity_poly.type
_entity_poly.pdbx_seq_one_letter_code
_entity_poly.pdbx_strand_id
1 'polypeptide(L)'
;MTTLEFKSLLVDAKVIVVKVGSSLVTNDGNGLDKLAIAAWATQIANLVAQGKQVILVSSGAVAEGMQRLAWKKRPTAVNELQAAAAVGQMGLVQMYESCFSQHQLHTAQLLLTHDDLADRKRYLNARSTLRTLLDLKVIPIINENDTVVTDEIRFGDNDTLGSLVANLIEADALVILTDQRGLYSADPRQDKQARF
;
A
#
# COMPACT_ATOMS: atom_id res chain seq x y z
N MET A 1 -5.01 25.98 3.41
CA MET A 1 -3.65 25.64 3.90
C MET A 1 -2.63 25.99 2.83
N THR A 2 -1.60 26.72 3.18
CA THR A 2 -0.51 27.07 2.26
C THR A 2 0.47 25.90 2.12
N THR A 3 1.25 25.85 1.05
CA THR A 3 2.29 24.80 0.85
C THR A 3 3.31 24.75 2.00
N LEU A 4 3.53 25.86 2.70
CA LEU A 4 4.41 25.95 3.87
C LEU A 4 3.80 25.28 5.10
N GLU A 5 2.51 25.45 5.35
CA GLU A 5 1.79 24.78 6.45
C GLU A 5 1.75 23.24 6.23
N PHE A 6 1.57 22.79 4.99
CA PHE A 6 1.62 21.37 4.67
C PHE A 6 3.00 20.76 4.93
N LYS A 7 4.09 21.46 4.60
CA LYS A 7 5.45 21.02 4.88
C LYS A 7 5.73 20.90 6.37
N SER A 8 5.23 21.83 7.19
CA SER A 8 5.41 21.76 8.65
C SER A 8 4.70 20.56 9.25
N LEU A 9 3.47 20.25 8.84
CA LEU A 9 2.73 19.08 9.31
C LEU A 9 3.45 17.76 9.04
N LEU A 10 4.04 17.58 7.85
CA LEU A 10 4.80 16.38 7.52
C LEU A 10 6.12 16.26 8.30
N VAL A 11 6.75 17.39 8.61
CA VAL A 11 7.97 17.40 9.43
C VAL A 11 7.68 16.92 10.85
N ASP A 12 6.56 17.35 11.42
CA ASP A 12 6.17 17.03 12.81
C ASP A 12 5.46 15.68 12.93
N ALA A 13 5.00 15.08 11.81
CA ALA A 13 4.34 13.78 11.78
C ALA A 13 5.25 12.70 12.37
N LYS A 14 4.72 11.90 13.30
CA LYS A 14 5.39 10.77 13.95
C LYS A 14 5.00 9.44 13.32
N VAL A 15 3.72 9.27 13.04
CA VAL A 15 3.15 8.07 12.42
C VAL A 15 2.66 8.41 11.02
N ILE A 16 3.23 7.78 10.01
CA ILE A 16 2.96 8.06 8.60
C ILE A 16 2.49 6.77 7.91
N VAL A 17 1.37 6.85 7.23
CA VAL A 17 0.94 5.80 6.29
C VAL A 17 1.32 6.24 4.89
N VAL A 18 2.02 5.38 4.17
CA VAL A 18 2.39 5.58 2.75
C VAL A 18 1.63 4.56 1.92
N LYS A 19 0.74 5.01 1.05
CA LYS A 19 0.05 4.14 0.09
C LYS A 19 0.71 4.24 -1.28
N VAL A 20 0.96 3.10 -1.91
CA VAL A 20 1.55 3.04 -3.26
C VAL A 20 0.59 2.33 -4.22
N GLY A 21 0.26 3.01 -5.33
CA GLY A 21 -0.62 2.48 -6.37
C GLY A 21 0.03 1.36 -7.20
N SER A 22 -0.80 0.48 -7.77
CA SER A 22 -0.33 -0.69 -8.52
C SER A 22 0.49 -0.33 -9.76
N SER A 23 0.13 0.73 -10.49
CA SER A 23 0.88 1.20 -11.65
C SER A 23 2.35 1.52 -11.33
N LEU A 24 2.57 2.18 -10.18
CA LEU A 24 3.92 2.53 -9.72
C LEU A 24 4.70 1.30 -9.22
N VAL A 25 4.02 0.38 -8.50
CA VAL A 25 4.66 -0.84 -7.96
C VAL A 25 5.07 -1.79 -9.07
N THR A 26 4.28 -1.84 -10.17
CA THR A 26 4.43 -2.86 -11.22
C THR A 26 4.88 -2.29 -12.57
N ASN A 27 5.41 -1.07 -12.59
CA ASN A 27 5.83 -0.42 -13.84
C ASN A 27 4.76 -0.60 -14.93
N ASP A 28 3.54 -0.11 -14.64
CA ASP A 28 2.36 -0.25 -15.52
C ASP A 28 2.03 -1.70 -15.93
N GLY A 29 2.24 -2.65 -15.02
CA GLY A 29 1.94 -4.07 -15.22
C GLY A 29 3.05 -4.89 -15.89
N ASN A 30 4.24 -4.31 -16.10
CA ASN A 30 5.39 -5.00 -16.67
C ASN A 30 6.22 -5.80 -15.65
N GLY A 31 5.70 -6.04 -14.46
CA GLY A 31 6.37 -6.67 -13.33
C GLY A 31 6.78 -5.67 -12.27
N LEU A 32 7.29 -6.15 -11.14
CA LEU A 32 7.66 -5.28 -10.02
C LEU A 32 8.80 -4.32 -10.40
N ASP A 33 8.59 -3.03 -10.18
CA ASP A 33 9.63 -2.01 -10.36
C ASP A 33 10.59 -2.02 -9.17
N LYS A 34 11.62 -2.85 -9.29
CA LYS A 34 12.64 -3.02 -8.26
C LYS A 34 13.37 -1.72 -7.92
N LEU A 35 13.60 -0.85 -8.91
CA LEU A 35 14.33 0.41 -8.68
C LEU A 35 13.45 1.40 -7.90
N ALA A 36 12.19 1.52 -8.28
CA ALA A 36 11.24 2.37 -7.55
C ALA A 36 11.03 1.87 -6.12
N ILE A 37 10.81 0.55 -5.93
CA ILE A 37 10.63 -0.05 -4.60
C ILE A 37 11.88 0.17 -3.72
N ALA A 38 13.08 -0.02 -4.26
CA ALA A 38 14.33 0.23 -3.53
C ALA A 38 14.49 1.71 -3.15
N ALA A 39 14.11 2.64 -4.03
CA ALA A 39 14.14 4.07 -3.75
C ALA A 39 13.16 4.44 -2.61
N TRP A 40 11.94 3.88 -2.62
CA TRP A 40 10.99 4.10 -1.52
C TRP A 40 11.47 3.47 -0.21
N ALA A 41 12.03 2.25 -0.25
CA ALA A 41 12.59 1.61 0.93
C ALA A 41 13.70 2.46 1.56
N THR A 42 14.57 3.06 0.74
CA THR A 42 15.62 3.97 1.21
C THR A 42 15.03 5.22 1.87
N GLN A 43 14.00 5.85 1.27
CA GLN A 43 13.35 7.03 1.84
C GLN A 43 12.63 6.69 3.15
N ILE A 44 11.92 5.56 3.21
CA ILE A 44 11.24 5.10 4.42
C ILE A 44 12.27 4.77 5.52
N ALA A 45 13.38 4.12 5.19
CA ALA A 45 14.45 3.83 6.15
C ALA A 45 15.02 5.12 6.75
N ASN A 46 15.19 6.17 5.94
CA ASN A 46 15.62 7.49 6.43
C ASN A 46 14.58 8.12 7.39
N LEU A 47 13.29 7.95 7.15
CA LEU A 47 12.24 8.42 8.07
C LEU A 47 12.27 7.65 9.38
N VAL A 48 12.46 6.33 9.32
CA VAL A 48 12.58 5.48 10.53
C VAL A 48 13.83 5.84 11.33
N ALA A 49 14.96 6.12 10.68
CA ALA A 49 16.17 6.58 11.34
C ALA A 49 16.00 7.94 12.06
N GLN A 50 15.05 8.77 11.59
CA GLN A 50 14.65 10.02 12.25
C GLN A 50 13.63 9.81 13.39
N GLY A 51 13.30 8.55 13.73
CA GLY A 51 12.37 8.21 14.81
C GLY A 51 10.90 8.22 14.40
N LYS A 52 10.58 8.28 13.10
CA LYS A 52 9.21 8.18 12.59
C LYS A 52 8.79 6.72 12.47
N GLN A 53 7.52 6.45 12.70
CA GLN A 53 6.89 5.14 12.47
C GLN A 53 6.21 5.18 11.09
N VAL A 54 6.52 4.22 10.23
CA VAL A 54 5.98 4.18 8.86
C VAL A 54 5.29 2.86 8.58
N ILE A 55 4.11 2.93 8.01
CA ILE A 55 3.31 1.81 7.52
C ILE A 55 3.20 1.95 6.01
N LEU A 56 3.43 0.88 5.28
CA LEU A 56 3.26 0.85 3.83
C LEU A 56 1.96 0.12 3.46
N VAL A 57 1.08 0.77 2.71
CA VAL A 57 -0.08 0.15 2.08
C VAL A 57 0.22 -0.02 0.60
N SER A 58 0.36 -1.27 0.17
CA SER A 58 0.78 -1.61 -1.18
C SER A 58 -0.39 -2.14 -2.01
N SER A 59 -0.19 -2.13 -3.31
CA SER A 59 -1.02 -2.76 -4.33
C SER A 59 -0.15 -3.61 -5.25
N GLY A 60 -0.75 -4.21 -6.28
CA GLY A 60 -0.01 -4.85 -7.38
C GLY A 60 0.11 -6.36 -7.29
N ALA A 61 -0.48 -7.02 -6.27
CA ALA A 61 -0.41 -8.47 -6.13
C ALA A 61 -0.98 -9.21 -7.35
N VAL A 62 -2.15 -8.80 -7.85
CA VAL A 62 -2.75 -9.41 -9.06
C VAL A 62 -1.83 -9.26 -10.27
N ALA A 63 -1.28 -8.07 -10.51
CA ALA A 63 -0.39 -7.82 -11.65
C ALA A 63 0.90 -8.63 -11.58
N GLU A 64 1.53 -8.69 -10.41
CA GLU A 64 2.71 -9.54 -10.17
C GLU A 64 2.39 -11.02 -10.37
N GLY A 65 1.23 -11.47 -9.89
CA GLY A 65 0.78 -12.85 -10.09
C GLY A 65 0.57 -13.19 -11.55
N MET A 66 -0.07 -12.31 -12.31
CA MET A 66 -0.22 -12.47 -13.76
C MET A 66 1.13 -12.59 -14.47
N GLN A 67 2.10 -11.77 -14.08
CA GLN A 67 3.46 -11.82 -14.62
C GLN A 67 4.13 -13.17 -14.33
N ARG A 68 4.04 -13.64 -13.08
CA ARG A 68 4.60 -14.95 -12.68
C ARG A 68 3.94 -16.13 -13.37
N LEU A 69 2.63 -16.04 -13.61
CA LEU A 69 1.85 -17.05 -14.33
C LEU A 69 1.95 -16.92 -15.86
N ALA A 70 2.70 -15.95 -16.37
CA ALA A 70 2.82 -15.62 -17.79
C ALA A 70 1.46 -15.32 -18.47
N TRP A 71 0.52 -14.74 -17.73
CA TRP A 71 -0.79 -14.37 -18.27
C TRP A 71 -0.70 -13.02 -19.01
N LYS A 72 -1.06 -13.06 -20.29
CA LYS A 72 -0.99 -11.87 -21.15
C LYS A 72 -2.19 -10.91 -21.01
N LYS A 73 -3.30 -11.41 -20.47
CA LYS A 73 -4.54 -10.65 -20.32
C LYS A 73 -5.04 -10.77 -18.90
N ARG A 74 -5.54 -9.65 -18.34
CA ARG A 74 -6.18 -9.67 -17.03
C ARG A 74 -7.46 -10.51 -17.10
N PRO A 75 -7.61 -11.52 -16.23
CA PRO A 75 -8.81 -12.33 -16.19
C PRO A 75 -10.01 -11.50 -15.69
N THR A 76 -11.20 -11.97 -16.04
CA THR A 76 -12.48 -11.38 -15.57
C THR A 76 -13.13 -12.21 -14.47
N ALA A 77 -12.76 -13.49 -14.37
CA ALA A 77 -13.27 -14.38 -13.34
C ALA A 77 -12.61 -14.07 -11.99
N VAL A 78 -13.42 -13.96 -10.94
CA VAL A 78 -12.96 -13.61 -9.60
C VAL A 78 -11.95 -14.60 -9.05
N ASN A 79 -12.21 -15.89 -9.20
CA ASN A 79 -11.31 -16.96 -8.75
C ASN A 79 -9.94 -16.92 -9.45
N GLU A 80 -9.88 -16.50 -10.70
CA GLU A 80 -8.60 -16.32 -11.41
C GLU A 80 -7.85 -15.09 -10.88
N LEU A 81 -8.55 -13.98 -10.61
CA LEU A 81 -7.96 -12.81 -9.98
C LEU A 81 -7.42 -13.14 -8.59
N GLN A 82 -8.18 -13.88 -7.78
CA GLN A 82 -7.78 -14.36 -6.46
C GLN A 82 -6.54 -15.26 -6.53
N ALA A 83 -6.50 -16.17 -7.49
CA ALA A 83 -5.33 -17.05 -7.71
C ALA A 83 -4.09 -16.23 -8.13
N ALA A 84 -4.25 -15.27 -9.03
CA ALA A 84 -3.17 -14.37 -9.41
C ALA A 84 -2.68 -13.56 -8.21
N ALA A 85 -3.59 -12.99 -7.40
CA ALA A 85 -3.23 -12.26 -6.19
C ALA A 85 -2.42 -13.12 -5.21
N ALA A 86 -2.87 -14.37 -4.97
CA ALA A 86 -2.16 -15.31 -4.09
C ALA A 86 -0.72 -15.58 -4.55
N VAL A 87 -0.52 -15.82 -5.84
CA VAL A 87 0.81 -16.05 -6.43
C VAL A 87 1.67 -14.77 -6.38
N GLY A 88 1.07 -13.64 -6.70
CA GLY A 88 1.80 -12.36 -6.78
C GLY A 88 2.14 -11.78 -5.43
N GLN A 89 1.29 -11.98 -4.42
CA GLN A 89 1.53 -11.48 -3.05
C GLN A 89 2.86 -11.99 -2.48
N MET A 90 3.22 -13.25 -2.76
CA MET A 90 4.51 -13.81 -2.35
C MET A 90 5.69 -13.01 -2.96
N GLY A 91 5.62 -12.69 -4.25
CA GLY A 91 6.66 -11.92 -4.93
C GLY A 91 6.78 -10.49 -4.43
N LEU A 92 5.63 -9.87 -4.19
CA LEU A 92 5.55 -8.51 -3.69
C LEU A 92 6.23 -8.39 -2.31
N VAL A 93 5.89 -9.28 -1.38
CA VAL A 93 6.48 -9.31 -0.04
C VAL A 93 7.98 -9.59 -0.09
N GLN A 94 8.39 -10.56 -0.89
CA GLN A 94 9.81 -10.89 -1.06
C GLN A 94 10.62 -9.71 -1.60
N MET A 95 10.04 -8.93 -2.53
CA MET A 95 10.66 -7.74 -3.07
C MET A 95 10.85 -6.67 -1.99
N TYR A 96 9.81 -6.35 -1.22
CA TYR A 96 9.91 -5.40 -0.12
C TYR A 96 10.93 -5.85 0.93
N GLU A 97 10.84 -7.11 1.39
CA GLU A 97 11.80 -7.64 2.37
C GLU A 97 13.24 -7.51 1.86
N SER A 98 13.50 -7.86 0.59
CA SER A 98 14.85 -7.75 0.01
C SER A 98 15.36 -6.30 -0.07
N CYS A 99 14.46 -5.32 -0.22
CA CYS A 99 14.85 -3.91 -0.26
C CYS A 99 15.06 -3.34 1.15
N PHE A 100 14.16 -3.63 2.09
CA PHE A 100 14.26 -3.12 3.47
C PHE A 100 15.41 -3.78 4.26
N SER A 101 15.72 -5.05 4.02
CA SER A 101 16.84 -5.76 4.66
C SER A 101 18.20 -5.11 4.38
N GLN A 102 18.37 -4.42 3.24
CA GLN A 102 19.58 -3.65 2.93
C GLN A 102 19.78 -2.47 3.90
N HIS A 103 18.71 -2.03 4.57
CA HIS A 103 18.71 -0.98 5.58
C HIS A 103 18.59 -1.55 7.01
N GLN A 104 18.78 -2.87 7.19
CA GLN A 104 18.66 -3.57 8.47
C GLN A 104 17.26 -3.42 9.10
N LEU A 105 16.24 -3.27 8.28
CA LEU A 105 14.83 -3.23 8.68
C LEU A 105 14.15 -4.53 8.27
N HIS A 106 13.31 -5.04 9.15
CA HIS A 106 12.43 -6.17 8.86
C HIS A 106 11.08 -5.67 8.37
N THR A 107 10.40 -6.49 7.59
CA THR A 107 9.02 -6.24 7.16
C THR A 107 8.08 -7.28 7.77
N ALA A 108 6.81 -6.91 7.90
CA ALA A 108 5.75 -7.83 8.29
C ALA A 108 4.55 -7.63 7.38
N GLN A 109 4.04 -8.72 6.81
CA GLN A 109 2.85 -8.66 5.98
C GLN A 109 1.58 -8.73 6.82
N LEU A 110 0.62 -7.83 6.55
CA LEU A 110 -0.74 -7.92 7.03
C LEU A 110 -1.69 -7.86 5.83
N LEU A 111 -2.56 -8.85 5.70
CA LEU A 111 -3.64 -8.85 4.71
C LEU A 111 -4.95 -8.55 5.45
N LEU A 112 -5.62 -7.48 5.04
CA LEU A 112 -6.85 -7.00 5.68
C LEU A 112 -7.95 -6.89 4.63
N THR A 113 -9.18 -7.07 5.06
CA THR A 113 -10.38 -6.77 4.27
C THR A 113 -11.13 -5.59 4.88
N HIS A 114 -12.06 -5.00 4.14
CA HIS A 114 -12.97 -3.99 4.69
C HIS A 114 -13.77 -4.55 5.88
N ASP A 115 -14.19 -5.82 5.83
CA ASP A 115 -14.90 -6.48 6.91
C ASP A 115 -14.05 -6.62 8.18
N ASP A 116 -12.73 -6.87 8.04
CA ASP A 116 -11.81 -6.91 9.19
C ASP A 116 -11.72 -5.55 9.89
N LEU A 117 -11.87 -4.47 9.15
CA LEU A 117 -11.83 -3.12 9.69
C LEU A 117 -13.21 -2.63 10.17
N ALA A 118 -14.30 -3.24 9.70
CA ALA A 118 -15.65 -2.97 10.17
C ALA A 118 -16.00 -3.75 11.46
N ASP A 119 -15.47 -4.95 11.65
CA ASP A 119 -15.65 -5.74 12.87
C ASP A 119 -14.79 -5.20 14.01
N ARG A 120 -15.45 -4.78 15.11
CA ARG A 120 -14.76 -4.15 16.24
C ARG A 120 -13.63 -5.01 16.84
N LYS A 121 -13.83 -6.33 16.94
CA LYS A 121 -12.83 -7.23 17.54
C LYS A 121 -11.62 -7.38 16.63
N ARG A 122 -11.84 -7.58 15.32
CA ARG A 122 -10.78 -7.69 14.32
C ARG A 122 -10.03 -6.36 14.20
N TYR A 123 -10.74 -5.24 14.18
CA TYR A 123 -10.18 -3.89 14.21
C TYR A 123 -9.20 -3.69 15.36
N LEU A 124 -9.61 -4.01 16.60
CA LEU A 124 -8.76 -3.86 17.78
C LEU A 124 -7.55 -4.79 17.74
N ASN A 125 -7.69 -6.02 17.25
CA ASN A 125 -6.59 -6.95 17.08
C ASN A 125 -5.58 -6.44 16.04
N ALA A 126 -6.04 -6.01 14.87
CA ALA A 126 -5.18 -5.44 13.83
C ALA A 126 -4.42 -4.21 14.35
N ARG A 127 -5.11 -3.30 15.05
CA ARG A 127 -4.50 -2.12 15.68
C ARG A 127 -3.40 -2.51 16.67
N SER A 128 -3.67 -3.46 17.55
CA SER A 128 -2.70 -3.94 18.55
C SER A 128 -1.47 -4.54 17.88
N THR A 129 -1.66 -5.39 16.88
CA THR A 129 -0.58 -6.00 16.11
C THR A 129 0.27 -4.94 15.41
N LEU A 130 -0.35 -3.97 14.74
CA LEU A 130 0.36 -2.88 14.06
C LEU A 130 1.20 -2.04 15.03
N ARG A 131 0.63 -1.66 16.19
CA ARG A 131 1.38 -0.91 17.19
C ARG A 131 2.58 -1.69 17.69
N THR A 132 2.43 -2.98 17.99
CA THR A 132 3.54 -3.85 18.39
C THR A 132 4.64 -3.91 17.33
N LEU A 133 4.29 -4.05 16.05
CA LEU A 133 5.27 -4.07 14.96
C LEU A 133 6.02 -2.74 14.86
N LEU A 134 5.33 -1.62 14.97
CA LEU A 134 5.94 -0.29 14.94
C LEU A 134 6.90 -0.07 16.12
N ASP A 135 6.54 -0.53 17.33
CA ASP A 135 7.40 -0.45 18.50
C ASP A 135 8.66 -1.32 18.34
N LEU A 136 8.55 -2.44 17.65
CA LEU A 136 9.68 -3.31 17.27
C LEU A 136 10.50 -2.77 16.09
N LYS A 137 10.15 -1.60 15.54
CA LYS A 137 10.76 -1.01 14.33
C LYS A 137 10.67 -1.90 13.08
N VAL A 138 9.64 -2.74 13.02
CA VAL A 138 9.31 -3.55 11.85
C VAL A 138 8.39 -2.72 10.95
N ILE A 139 8.63 -2.75 9.65
CA ILE A 139 7.79 -2.05 8.66
C ILE A 139 6.58 -2.91 8.29
N PRO A 140 5.35 -2.54 8.71
CA PRO A 140 4.16 -3.25 8.27
C PRO A 140 3.91 -2.97 6.78
N ILE A 141 3.78 -4.04 5.99
CA ILE A 141 3.35 -4.01 4.60
C ILE A 141 1.92 -4.52 4.55
N ILE A 142 0.98 -3.61 4.34
CA ILE A 142 -0.45 -3.93 4.32
C ILE A 142 -0.92 -4.02 2.87
N ASN A 143 -1.71 -5.02 2.58
CA ASN A 143 -2.46 -5.14 1.33
C ASN A 143 -3.86 -5.68 1.62
N GLU A 144 -4.74 -5.58 0.64
CA GLU A 144 -6.02 -6.27 0.69
C GLU A 144 -5.82 -7.79 0.68
N ASN A 145 -6.67 -8.50 1.42
CA ASN A 145 -6.71 -9.96 1.33
C ASN A 145 -7.52 -10.39 0.11
N ASP A 146 -6.96 -10.12 -1.05
CA ASP A 146 -7.55 -10.42 -2.36
C ASP A 146 -8.03 -11.88 -2.50
N THR A 147 -7.52 -12.81 -1.70
CA THR A 147 -7.88 -14.23 -1.81
C THR A 147 -9.28 -14.55 -1.27
N VAL A 148 -9.87 -13.68 -0.48
CA VAL A 148 -11.19 -13.88 0.15
C VAL A 148 -12.20 -12.80 -0.20
N VAL A 149 -11.79 -11.68 -0.79
CA VAL A 149 -12.69 -10.61 -1.24
C VAL A 149 -13.26 -10.92 -2.62
N THR A 150 -14.47 -10.42 -2.89
CA THR A 150 -15.18 -10.72 -4.15
C THR A 150 -15.37 -9.48 -5.03
N ASP A 151 -15.80 -8.38 -4.49
CA ASP A 151 -16.17 -7.19 -5.28
C ASP A 151 -15.00 -6.20 -5.40
N GLU A 152 -14.24 -5.98 -4.35
CA GLU A 152 -13.13 -5.03 -4.28
C GLU A 152 -11.97 -5.41 -5.22
N ILE A 153 -11.70 -6.70 -5.39
CA ILE A 153 -10.63 -7.20 -6.26
C ILE A 153 -10.78 -6.75 -7.73
N ARG A 154 -12.00 -6.40 -8.14
CA ARG A 154 -12.28 -5.90 -9.48
C ARG A 154 -11.83 -4.46 -9.66
N PHE A 155 -11.90 -3.65 -8.62
CA PHE A 155 -11.59 -2.23 -8.63
C PHE A 155 -10.12 -1.95 -8.30
N GLY A 156 -9.48 -2.80 -7.48
CA GLY A 156 -8.04 -2.75 -7.19
C GLY A 156 -7.59 -1.43 -6.53
N ASP A 157 -8.49 -0.77 -5.80
CA ASP A 157 -8.21 0.53 -5.19
C ASP A 157 -7.93 0.37 -3.68
N ASN A 158 -6.65 0.54 -3.32
CA ASN A 158 -6.19 0.54 -1.95
C ASN A 158 -6.14 1.95 -1.31
N ASP A 159 -6.69 2.99 -1.95
CA ASP A 159 -6.75 4.33 -1.36
C ASP A 159 -7.68 4.34 -0.16
N THR A 160 -8.84 3.67 -0.27
CA THR A 160 -9.77 3.47 0.83
C THR A 160 -9.13 2.65 1.95
N LEU A 161 -8.45 1.55 1.63
CA LEU A 161 -7.72 0.75 2.62
C LEU A 161 -6.64 1.60 3.32
N GLY A 162 -5.88 2.40 2.57
CA GLY A 162 -4.89 3.34 3.12
C GLY A 162 -5.51 4.32 4.12
N SER A 163 -6.68 4.86 3.80
CA SER A 163 -7.41 5.78 4.67
C SER A 163 -7.94 5.08 5.93
N LEU A 164 -8.46 3.86 5.81
CA LEU A 164 -8.91 3.06 6.94
C LEU A 164 -7.75 2.67 7.86
N VAL A 165 -6.60 2.31 7.29
CA VAL A 165 -5.37 2.02 8.06
C VAL A 165 -4.86 3.28 8.77
N ALA A 166 -4.89 4.44 8.12
CA ALA A 166 -4.51 5.69 8.75
C ALA A 166 -5.39 6.01 9.97
N ASN A 167 -6.70 5.80 9.85
CA ASN A 167 -7.62 5.92 10.99
C ASN A 167 -7.37 4.85 12.07
N LEU A 168 -7.14 3.60 11.66
CA LEU A 168 -6.90 2.47 12.59
C LEU A 168 -5.74 2.75 13.53
N ILE A 169 -4.65 3.30 13.01
CA ILE A 169 -3.42 3.55 13.78
C ILE A 169 -3.34 4.98 14.34
N GLU A 170 -4.31 5.83 14.02
CA GLU A 170 -4.29 7.27 14.33
C GLU A 170 -3.05 7.95 13.77
N ALA A 171 -2.81 7.74 12.46
CA ALA A 171 -1.65 8.31 11.78
C ALA A 171 -1.75 9.84 11.69
N ASP A 172 -0.62 10.51 11.81
CA ASP A 172 -0.53 11.97 11.65
C ASP A 172 -0.63 12.39 10.18
N ALA A 173 -0.25 11.49 9.26
CA ALA A 173 -0.31 11.76 7.83
C ALA A 173 -0.55 10.47 7.01
N LEU A 174 -1.33 10.62 5.93
CA LEU A 174 -1.44 9.66 4.84
C LEU A 174 -0.82 10.27 3.59
N VAL A 175 0.18 9.61 3.03
CA VAL A 175 0.83 9.99 1.78
C VAL A 175 0.42 8.99 0.71
N ILE A 176 -0.23 9.45 -0.37
CA ILE A 176 -0.64 8.61 -1.49
C ILE A 176 0.31 8.86 -2.66
N LEU A 177 1.11 7.84 -3.00
CA LEU A 177 1.93 7.84 -4.20
C LEU A 177 1.09 7.30 -5.35
N THR A 178 0.87 8.13 -6.35
CA THR A 178 -0.02 7.88 -7.47
C THR A 178 0.55 8.48 -8.75
N ASP A 179 0.09 8.00 -9.91
CA ASP A 179 0.36 8.57 -11.23
C ASP A 179 -0.48 9.82 -11.54
N GLN A 180 -1.42 10.17 -10.64
CA GLN A 180 -2.24 11.36 -10.75
C GLN A 180 -1.60 12.55 -10.01
N ARG A 181 -1.87 13.77 -10.50
CA ARG A 181 -1.32 15.00 -9.89
C ARG A 181 -1.92 15.32 -8.52
N GLY A 182 -3.03 14.71 -8.16
CA GLY A 182 -3.71 14.89 -6.88
C GLY A 182 -5.20 14.60 -6.98
N LEU A 183 -6.00 15.25 -6.14
CA LEU A 183 -7.44 15.03 -6.07
C LEU A 183 -8.16 15.82 -7.17
N TYR A 184 -9.01 15.12 -7.92
CA TYR A 184 -9.84 15.70 -8.96
C TYR A 184 -11.33 15.59 -8.60
N SER A 185 -12.16 16.45 -9.19
CA SER A 185 -13.62 16.42 -9.06
C SER A 185 -14.27 15.19 -9.69
N ALA A 186 -13.57 14.55 -10.65
CA ALA A 186 -13.94 13.30 -11.33
C ALA A 186 -12.67 12.67 -11.90
N ASP A 187 -12.74 11.43 -12.40
CA ASP A 187 -11.58 10.79 -13.07
C ASP A 187 -11.17 11.57 -14.33
N PRO A 188 -9.99 12.19 -14.38
CA PRO A 188 -9.56 13.00 -15.52
C PRO A 188 -9.32 12.20 -16.81
N ARG A 189 -9.25 10.86 -16.73
CA ARG A 189 -9.16 9.97 -17.88
C ARG A 189 -10.53 9.78 -18.57
N GLN A 190 -11.61 9.88 -17.78
CA GLN A 190 -12.98 9.70 -18.27
C GLN A 190 -13.69 11.04 -18.50
N ASP A 191 -13.44 12.02 -17.64
CA ASP A 191 -14.02 13.37 -17.73
C ASP A 191 -12.93 14.41 -17.97
N LYS A 192 -12.88 14.93 -19.21
CA LYS A 192 -11.93 16.00 -19.58
C LYS A 192 -12.20 17.34 -18.89
N GLN A 193 -13.38 17.49 -18.24
CA GLN A 193 -13.72 18.69 -17.47
C GLN A 193 -13.40 18.54 -15.98
N ALA A 194 -12.86 17.40 -15.58
CA ALA A 194 -12.43 17.17 -14.19
C ALA A 194 -11.43 18.25 -13.76
N ARG A 195 -11.72 18.89 -12.63
CA ARG A 195 -10.89 19.96 -12.06
C ARG A 195 -9.99 19.39 -10.98
N PHE A 196 -8.73 19.80 -11.00
CA PHE A 196 -7.73 19.55 -9.95
C PHE A 196 -8.04 20.38 -8.72
#